data_1bd14bbf862d6664c5606ac1d000f282
#
_entry.id   1bd14bbf862d6664c5606ac1d000f282
#
_cell.length_a   1.000
_cell.length_b   1.000
_cell.length_c   1.000
_cell.angle_alpha   90.00
_cell.angle_beta   90.00
_cell.angle_gamma   90.00
#
_symmetry.space_group_name_H-M   'P 1'
#
loop_
_entity.id
_entity.type
_entity.pdbx_description
1 polymer ?
#
loop_
_entity_poly.entity_id
_entity_poly.type
_entity_poly.pdbx_seq_one_letter_code
_entity_poly.pdbx_strand_id
1 'polypeptide(L)'
;MRAERINPPTLYNSVQYGFSHAVRQRGGDTLHLAGQVAWDKDGKLVGAGDLAAQTRQALANIRTVLAAAGASPADIVRLRTYVVGHSPDKLGPVLGEIGQFYGDAVPASNTFIGVQALALPDFLVEIEATAVVS
;
A
#
# COMPACT_ATOMS: atom_id res chain seq x y z
N MET A 1 19.37 -7.45 6.68
CA MET A 1 17.97 -7.08 6.47
C MET A 1 17.40 -7.94 5.35
N ARG A 2 16.21 -8.53 5.55
CA ARG A 2 15.59 -9.40 4.54
C ARG A 2 15.07 -8.65 3.34
N ALA A 3 14.66 -7.40 3.54
CA ALA A 3 14.07 -6.56 2.50
C ALA A 3 14.89 -5.28 2.37
N GLU A 4 15.85 -5.31 1.47
CA GLU A 4 16.75 -4.20 1.23
C GLU A 4 16.12 -3.22 0.22
N ARG A 5 15.96 -1.96 0.62
CA ARG A 5 15.47 -0.91 -0.27
C ARG A 5 16.63 -0.42 -1.16
N ILE A 6 16.36 -0.28 -2.44
CA ILE A 6 17.37 0.11 -3.43
C ILE A 6 16.89 1.38 -4.14
N ASN A 7 17.60 2.48 -3.88
CA ASN A 7 17.29 3.80 -4.43
C ASN A 7 18.57 4.43 -4.98
N PRO A 8 18.92 4.14 -6.25
CA PRO A 8 20.15 4.70 -6.85
C PRO A 8 20.10 6.24 -6.87
N PRO A 9 21.21 6.91 -6.52
CA PRO A 9 21.23 8.37 -6.50
C PRO A 9 21.15 9.01 -7.90
N THR A 10 21.31 8.23 -8.95
CA THR A 10 21.15 8.71 -10.34
C THR A 10 19.70 8.74 -10.80
N LEU A 11 18.78 8.21 -10.00
CA LEU A 11 17.34 8.29 -10.25
C LEU A 11 16.70 9.37 -9.37
N TYR A 12 15.49 9.78 -9.71
CA TYR A 12 14.74 10.75 -8.91
C TYR A 12 14.46 10.18 -7.50
N ASN A 13 14.27 11.07 -6.52
CA ASN A 13 13.97 10.69 -5.15
C ASN A 13 12.53 10.18 -5.06
N SER A 14 12.36 8.86 -5.19
CA SER A 14 11.04 8.23 -5.13
C SER A 14 10.47 8.17 -3.72
N VAL A 15 11.32 8.18 -2.70
CA VAL A 15 10.88 8.04 -1.30
C VAL A 15 9.93 9.19 -0.91
N GLN A 16 10.17 10.39 -1.43
CA GLN A 16 9.27 11.53 -1.20
C GLN A 16 7.86 11.31 -1.77
N TYR A 17 7.72 10.40 -2.74
CA TYR A 17 6.43 10.03 -3.32
C TYR A 17 5.89 8.71 -2.76
N GLY A 18 6.46 8.24 -1.66
CA GLY A 18 5.93 7.10 -0.92
C GLY A 18 6.37 5.73 -1.42
N PHE A 19 7.44 5.62 -2.21
CA PHE A 19 7.94 4.32 -2.65
C PHE A 19 9.45 4.31 -2.87
N SER A 20 10.03 3.10 -2.83
CA SER A 20 11.40 2.83 -3.25
C SER A 20 11.40 2.29 -4.68
N HIS A 21 12.50 2.53 -5.41
CA HIS A 21 12.60 2.04 -6.79
C HIS A 21 12.63 0.52 -6.86
N ALA A 22 13.26 -0.13 -5.90
CA ALA A 22 13.29 -1.59 -5.83
C ALA A 22 13.44 -2.06 -4.39
N VAL A 23 13.07 -3.33 -4.17
CA VAL A 23 13.35 -4.03 -2.92
C VAL A 23 13.95 -5.38 -3.27
N ARG A 24 15.07 -5.70 -2.62
CA ARG A 24 15.67 -7.03 -2.73
C ARG A 24 15.27 -7.84 -1.51
N GLN A 25 14.63 -8.97 -1.74
CA GLN A 25 14.29 -9.91 -0.69
C GLN A 25 15.37 -10.97 -0.56
N ARG A 26 15.77 -11.28 0.69
CA ARG A 26 16.74 -12.33 0.99
C ARG A 26 16.10 -13.32 1.97
N GLY A 27 15.82 -14.54 1.50
CA GLY A 27 15.26 -15.61 2.35
C GLY A 27 13.90 -15.26 2.94
N GLY A 28 13.52 -15.98 3.98
CA GLY A 28 12.25 -15.77 4.68
C GLY A 28 11.05 -16.33 3.95
N ASP A 29 9.88 -16.22 4.59
CA ASP A 29 8.62 -16.66 4.03
C ASP A 29 7.92 -15.46 3.38
N THR A 30 7.37 -15.68 2.19
CA THR A 30 6.65 -14.64 1.47
C THR A 30 5.17 -14.66 1.85
N LEU A 31 4.64 -13.49 2.21
CA LEU A 31 3.22 -13.30 2.45
C LEU A 31 2.63 -12.58 1.24
N HIS A 32 1.63 -13.20 0.62
CA HIS A 32 0.88 -12.62 -0.48
C HIS A 32 -0.46 -12.14 0.04
N LEU A 33 -0.63 -10.84 0.21
CA LEU A 33 -1.88 -10.26 0.68
C LEU A 33 -2.80 -9.99 -0.50
N ALA A 34 -4.05 -10.41 -0.36
CA ALA A 34 -5.08 -10.01 -1.31
C ALA A 34 -5.27 -8.49 -1.30
N GLY A 35 -5.82 -7.95 -2.37
CA GLY A 35 -6.18 -6.55 -2.42
C GLY A 35 -7.16 -6.20 -1.31
N GLN A 36 -6.90 -5.12 -0.58
CA GLN A 36 -7.73 -4.64 0.50
C GLN A 36 -8.48 -3.40 0.05
N VAL A 37 -9.76 -3.36 0.35
CA VAL A 37 -10.65 -2.23 0.10
C VAL A 37 -11.13 -1.66 1.43
N ALA A 38 -11.88 -0.56 1.38
CA ALA A 38 -12.31 0.15 2.58
C ALA A 38 -13.51 -0.51 3.27
N TRP A 39 -13.46 -1.79 3.49
CA TRP A 39 -14.46 -2.53 4.26
C TRP A 39 -13.98 -2.78 5.68
N ASP A 40 -14.89 -2.62 6.64
CA ASP A 40 -14.65 -3.07 8.01
C ASP A 40 -14.92 -4.58 8.14
N LYS A 41 -14.82 -5.10 9.37
CA LYS A 41 -15.01 -6.53 9.64
C LYS A 41 -16.42 -7.02 9.31
N ASP A 42 -17.40 -6.13 9.26
CA ASP A 42 -18.80 -6.47 8.96
C ASP A 42 -19.14 -6.29 7.47
N GLY A 43 -18.10 -6.01 6.63
CA GLY A 43 -18.28 -5.78 5.21
C GLY A 43 -18.99 -4.47 4.91
N LYS A 44 -18.87 -3.48 5.78
CA LYS A 44 -19.44 -2.15 5.58
C LYS A 44 -18.39 -1.19 5.08
N LEU A 45 -18.78 -0.36 4.11
CA LEU A 45 -17.89 0.64 3.54
C LEU A 45 -17.58 1.73 4.56
N VAL A 46 -16.29 2.03 4.70
CA VAL A 46 -15.78 3.14 5.50
C VAL A 46 -15.31 4.24 4.56
N GLY A 47 -15.83 5.45 4.73
CA GLY A 47 -15.40 6.60 3.91
C GLY A 47 -16.06 6.68 2.54
N ALA A 48 -17.40 6.54 2.48
CA ALA A 48 -18.15 6.71 1.23
C ALA A 48 -17.80 8.05 0.57
N GLY A 49 -17.35 8.02 -0.68
CA GLY A 49 -16.98 9.22 -1.42
C GLY A 49 -15.71 9.92 -0.95
N ASP A 50 -15.00 9.35 0.02
CA ASP A 50 -13.79 9.95 0.62
C ASP A 50 -12.57 9.08 0.34
N LEU A 51 -11.78 9.46 -0.66
CA LEU A 51 -10.61 8.68 -1.09
C LEU A 51 -9.56 8.52 0.01
N ALA A 52 -9.27 9.58 0.76
CA ALA A 52 -8.28 9.51 1.84
C ALA A 52 -8.74 8.55 2.95
N ALA A 53 -10.01 8.64 3.35
CA ALA A 53 -10.57 7.75 4.38
C ALA A 53 -10.58 6.30 3.90
N GLN A 54 -10.92 6.05 2.64
CA GLN A 54 -10.88 4.69 2.10
C GLN A 54 -9.47 4.15 2.02
N THR A 55 -8.51 4.96 1.63
CA THR A 55 -7.09 4.57 1.60
C THR A 55 -6.61 4.18 3.00
N ARG A 56 -6.94 5.00 3.99
CA ARG A 56 -6.60 4.74 5.40
C ARG A 56 -7.16 3.41 5.88
N GLN A 57 -8.41 3.11 5.55
CA GLN A 57 -9.06 1.85 5.96
C GLN A 57 -8.42 0.64 5.25
N ALA A 58 -8.15 0.74 3.95
CA ALA A 58 -7.48 -0.32 3.21
C ALA A 58 -6.10 -0.64 3.82
N LEU A 59 -5.33 0.41 4.16
CA LEU A 59 -4.03 0.25 4.79
C LEU A 59 -4.13 -0.31 6.21
N ALA A 60 -5.16 0.08 6.97
CA ALA A 60 -5.43 -0.51 8.28
C ALA A 60 -5.72 -2.01 8.17
N ASN A 61 -6.46 -2.43 7.15
CA ASN A 61 -6.71 -3.84 6.87
C ASN A 61 -5.41 -4.57 6.54
N ILE A 62 -4.54 -3.98 5.74
CA ILE A 62 -3.21 -4.55 5.44
C ILE A 62 -2.42 -4.73 6.74
N ARG A 63 -2.39 -3.71 7.60
CA ARG A 63 -1.69 -3.79 8.88
C ARG A 63 -2.21 -4.95 9.74
N THR A 64 -3.53 -5.14 9.76
CA THR A 64 -4.16 -6.23 10.52
C THR A 64 -3.71 -7.59 9.99
N VAL A 65 -3.69 -7.77 8.67
CA VAL A 65 -3.22 -9.04 8.07
C VAL A 65 -1.75 -9.28 8.38
N LEU A 66 -0.91 -8.24 8.24
CA LEU A 66 0.52 -8.35 8.56
C LEU A 66 0.72 -8.78 10.02
N ALA A 67 0.02 -8.13 10.95
CA ALA A 67 0.15 -8.43 12.38
C ALA A 67 -0.23 -9.88 12.68
N ALA A 68 -1.26 -10.40 12.03
CA ALA A 68 -1.69 -11.80 12.20
C ALA A 68 -0.60 -12.79 11.76
N ALA A 69 0.30 -12.39 10.88
CA ALA A 69 1.40 -13.20 10.40
C ALA A 69 2.75 -12.85 11.06
N GLY A 70 2.73 -12.02 12.10
CA GLY A 70 3.95 -11.60 12.80
C GLY A 70 4.78 -10.57 12.03
N ALA A 71 4.16 -9.83 11.13
CA ALA A 71 4.82 -8.85 10.28
C ALA A 71 4.36 -7.41 10.59
N SER A 72 5.05 -6.44 10.02
CA SER A 72 4.75 -5.02 10.14
C SER A 72 4.92 -4.35 8.77
N PRO A 73 4.53 -3.08 8.61
CA PRO A 73 4.76 -2.36 7.34
C PRO A 73 6.21 -2.36 6.86
N ALA A 74 7.19 -2.42 7.77
CA ALA A 74 8.60 -2.48 7.40
C ALA A 74 8.95 -3.77 6.64
N ASP A 75 8.14 -4.82 6.77
CA ASP A 75 8.37 -6.11 6.10
C ASP A 75 7.78 -6.16 4.69
N ILE A 76 7.05 -5.14 4.28
CA ILE A 76 6.49 -5.07 2.94
C ILE A 76 7.62 -4.93 1.91
N VAL A 77 7.54 -5.72 0.85
CA VAL A 77 8.48 -5.62 -0.28
C VAL A 77 7.84 -4.94 -1.48
N ARG A 78 6.51 -4.98 -1.60
CA ARG A 78 5.77 -4.40 -2.72
C ARG A 78 4.35 -4.04 -2.35
N LEU A 79 3.93 -2.86 -2.78
CA LEU A 79 2.53 -2.47 -2.86
C LEU A 79 2.10 -2.32 -4.30
N ARG A 80 0.83 -2.54 -4.57
CA ARG A 80 0.14 -2.08 -5.77
C ARG A 80 -1.09 -1.32 -5.33
N THR A 81 -1.24 -0.11 -5.86
CA THR A 81 -2.31 0.81 -5.48
C THR A 81 -3.16 1.11 -6.70
N TYR A 82 -4.44 0.75 -6.64
CA TYR A 82 -5.40 0.94 -7.73
C TYR A 82 -6.41 2.00 -7.32
N VAL A 83 -6.55 3.04 -8.16
CA VAL A 83 -7.46 4.17 -7.88
C VAL A 83 -8.43 4.34 -9.03
N VAL A 84 -9.73 4.31 -8.72
CA VAL A 84 -10.79 4.46 -9.71
C VAL A 84 -10.81 5.89 -10.24
N GLY A 85 -10.86 6.02 -11.57
CA GLY A 85 -10.95 7.34 -12.22
C GLY A 85 -9.80 8.27 -11.86
N HIS A 86 -8.58 7.75 -11.80
CA HIS A 86 -7.43 8.52 -11.33
C HIS A 86 -7.20 9.79 -12.15
N SER A 87 -6.79 10.85 -11.44
CA SER A 87 -6.29 12.11 -11.99
C SER A 87 -5.24 12.64 -11.01
N PRO A 88 -4.36 13.57 -11.43
CA PRO A 88 -3.24 14.02 -10.58
C PRO A 88 -3.65 14.56 -9.20
N ASP A 89 -4.84 15.15 -9.08
CA ASP A 89 -5.35 15.66 -7.81
C ASP A 89 -5.61 14.57 -6.78
N LYS A 90 -5.71 13.31 -7.21
CA LYS A 90 -5.94 12.17 -6.32
C LYS A 90 -4.66 11.59 -5.73
N LEU A 91 -3.49 12.01 -6.21
CA LEU A 91 -2.21 11.53 -5.67
C LEU A 91 -2.03 11.92 -4.20
N GLY A 92 -2.23 13.19 -3.86
CA GLY A 92 -2.01 13.70 -2.51
C GLY A 92 -2.77 12.93 -1.43
N PRO A 93 -4.09 12.74 -1.56
CA PRO A 93 -4.88 11.99 -0.57
C PRO A 93 -4.37 10.56 -0.36
N VAL A 94 -3.98 9.87 -1.42
CA VAL A 94 -3.51 8.48 -1.34
C VAL A 94 -2.08 8.42 -0.80
N LEU A 95 -1.16 9.21 -1.36
CA LEU A 95 0.25 9.18 -0.94
C LEU A 95 0.42 9.68 0.49
N GLY A 96 -0.39 10.63 0.94
CA GLY A 96 -0.37 11.10 2.32
C GLY A 96 -0.69 9.99 3.32
N GLU A 97 -1.69 9.18 3.02
CA GLU A 97 -2.06 8.05 3.87
C GLU A 97 -1.02 6.92 3.83
N ILE A 98 -0.42 6.67 2.66
CA ILE A 98 0.66 5.68 2.54
C ILE A 98 1.86 6.12 3.37
N GLY A 99 2.22 7.40 3.34
CA GLY A 99 3.31 7.94 4.16
C GLY A 99 3.08 7.74 5.65
N GLN A 100 1.89 8.03 6.13
CA GLN A 100 1.53 7.80 7.53
C GLN A 100 1.54 6.32 7.90
N PHE A 101 1.11 5.46 7.00
CA PHE A 101 1.11 4.01 7.19
C PHE A 101 2.52 3.47 7.44
N TYR A 102 3.51 3.91 6.66
CA TYR A 102 4.89 3.48 6.86
C TYR A 102 5.54 4.14 8.09
N GLY A 103 5.11 5.35 8.45
CA GLY A 103 5.74 6.09 9.53
C GLY A 103 7.22 6.35 9.24
N ASP A 104 8.11 5.88 10.13
CA ASP A 104 9.56 6.05 9.97
C ASP A 104 10.20 4.98 9.07
N ALA A 105 9.46 3.96 8.69
CA ALA A 105 10.00 2.93 7.80
C ALA A 105 10.14 3.48 6.38
N VAL A 106 11.25 3.11 5.72
CA VAL A 106 11.44 3.45 4.31
C VAL A 106 10.40 2.67 3.49
N PRO A 107 9.62 3.34 2.63
CA PRO A 107 8.57 2.66 1.89
C PRO A 107 9.14 1.63 0.91
N ALA A 108 8.34 0.58 0.66
CA ALA A 108 8.67 -0.46 -0.30
C ALA A 108 8.45 0.03 -1.74
N SER A 109 8.67 -0.86 -2.70
CA SER A 109 8.27 -0.60 -4.08
C SER A 109 6.74 -0.48 -4.16
N ASN A 110 6.24 0.34 -5.06
CA ASN A 110 4.82 0.54 -5.28
C ASN A 110 4.58 0.90 -6.74
N THR A 111 3.49 0.40 -7.30
CA THR A 111 3.00 0.83 -8.61
C THR A 111 1.61 1.41 -8.42
N PHE A 112 1.43 2.66 -8.84
CA PHE A 112 0.17 3.40 -8.72
C PHE A 112 -0.55 3.34 -10.05
N ILE A 113 -1.76 2.80 -10.07
CA ILE A 113 -2.49 2.50 -11.31
C ILE A 113 -3.91 3.07 -11.23
N GLY A 114 -4.27 3.87 -12.22
CA GLY A 114 -5.66 4.26 -12.42
C GLY A 114 -6.43 3.13 -13.08
N VAL A 115 -7.63 2.86 -12.59
CA VAL A 115 -8.52 1.82 -13.13
C VAL A 115 -9.90 2.40 -13.38
N GLN A 116 -10.67 1.75 -14.25
CA GLN A 116 -12.03 2.17 -14.56
C GLN A 116 -12.98 1.88 -13.40
N ALA A 117 -12.85 0.70 -12.80
CA ALA A 117 -13.72 0.23 -11.74
C ALA A 117 -13.01 -0.81 -10.88
N LEU A 118 -13.50 -1.01 -9.68
CA LEU A 118 -13.13 -2.10 -8.78
C LEU A 118 -14.33 -3.05 -8.65
N ALA A 119 -14.24 -4.01 -7.73
CA ALA A 119 -15.24 -5.07 -7.62
C ALA A 119 -16.65 -4.55 -7.35
N LEU A 120 -16.79 -3.48 -6.58
CA LEU A 120 -18.08 -2.84 -6.29
C LEU A 120 -18.02 -1.33 -6.58
N PRO A 121 -19.19 -0.70 -6.91
CA PRO A 121 -19.19 0.69 -7.38
C PRO A 121 -18.66 1.73 -6.40
N ASP A 122 -18.78 1.48 -5.11
CA ASP A 122 -18.41 2.46 -4.08
C ASP A 122 -16.95 2.37 -3.66
N PHE A 123 -16.20 1.40 -4.17
CA PHE A 123 -14.76 1.29 -3.91
C PHE A 123 -14.00 2.30 -4.76
N LEU A 124 -13.28 3.20 -4.11
CA LEU A 124 -12.46 4.22 -4.77
C LEU A 124 -11.00 3.81 -4.88
N VAL A 125 -10.55 2.89 -4.03
CA VAL A 125 -9.16 2.46 -3.95
C VAL A 125 -9.09 1.01 -3.50
N GLU A 126 -8.10 0.30 -4.01
CA GLU A 126 -7.73 -1.04 -3.56
C GLU A 126 -6.21 -1.13 -3.49
N ILE A 127 -5.69 -1.74 -2.44
CA ILE A 127 -4.23 -1.86 -2.25
C ILE A 127 -3.90 -3.32 -1.94
N GLU A 128 -2.98 -3.89 -2.71
CA GLU A 128 -2.43 -5.21 -2.43
C GLU A 128 -0.98 -5.09 -1.98
N ALA A 129 -0.52 -6.07 -1.22
CA ALA A 129 0.82 -6.06 -0.65
C ALA A 129 1.46 -7.43 -0.73
N THR A 130 2.79 -7.44 -0.84
CA THR A 130 3.63 -8.61 -0.63
C THR A 130 4.63 -8.26 0.45
N ALA A 131 4.80 -9.15 1.42
CA ALA A 131 5.72 -8.95 2.53
C ALA A 131 6.59 -10.18 2.73
N VAL A 132 7.67 -10.03 3.49
CA VAL A 132 8.56 -11.14 3.82
C VAL A 132 8.79 -11.18 5.32
N VAL A 133 8.67 -12.36 5.91
CA VAL A 133 8.89 -12.58 7.35
C VAL A 133 9.93 -13.67 7.58
N SER A 134 10.43 -13.69 8.80
CA SER A 134 11.44 -14.68 9.21
C SER A 134 10.86 -16.07 9.35
#